data_23d77031851ce49a31093f9aa676c3e5
#
_entry.id   23d77031851ce49a31093f9aa676c3e5
#
_cell.length_a   1.000
_cell.length_b   1.000
_cell.length_c   1.000
_cell.angle_alpha   90.00
_cell.angle_beta   90.00
_cell.angle_gamma   90.00
#
_symmetry.space_group_name_H-M   'P 1'
#
loop_
_entity.id
_entity.type
_entity.pdbx_description
1 polymer ?
#
loop_
_entity_poly.entity_id
_entity_poly.type
_entity_poly.pdbx_seq_one_letter_code
_entity_poly.pdbx_strand_id
1 'polypeptide(L)'
;MIFPDGTAKKLTEEGYVLEKHLFERWIAEEAVSEGAQLQLSHKLRSMEKQYDANGKFTGWLCDGNGEQFPIQTKVIIDASGVAAVASKILDLNTRGQVIAGMQYEMLEVPTDDYLDFYIWPEYAEKGYLWMIPKCDGRANVGLVTEDKPRTKKALDEFIEATHFKDLEQVPPPWKEKGNPAFGGTIPISGPFELTYDDGLMLVGDAAGFTSPLFEGGSHLALKSATFAADVAAEQIAANDLSASKMSRYQKLWSNEFPPYGKILRGKSALFDLTDEDMSIMAQCFPDEMSNMGPHGKLAVCLRLLMRRPSLYGKRIIPAMLSFGYSRAKFYGW
;
A
#
# COMPACT_ATOMS: atom_id res chain seq x y z
N MET A 1 -18.67 -0.60 1.98
CA MET A 1 -18.19 -1.98 2.22
C MET A 1 -19.37 -2.92 2.13
N ILE A 2 -19.20 -4.01 1.40
CA ILE A 2 -20.24 -5.00 1.09
C ILE A 2 -19.79 -6.35 1.67
N PHE A 3 -20.60 -6.91 2.55
CA PHE A 3 -20.31 -8.14 3.28
C PHE A 3 -20.90 -9.39 2.59
N PRO A 4 -20.53 -10.62 3.00
CA PRO A 4 -20.94 -11.84 2.31
C PRO A 4 -22.46 -12.05 2.18
N ASP A 5 -23.26 -11.53 3.12
CA ASP A 5 -24.72 -11.58 3.09
C ASP A 5 -25.38 -10.45 2.27
N GLY A 6 -24.58 -9.63 1.58
CA GLY A 6 -25.03 -8.47 0.84
C GLY A 6 -25.27 -7.21 1.70
N THR A 7 -25.06 -7.26 3.00
CA THR A 7 -25.16 -6.08 3.87
C THR A 7 -24.13 -5.05 3.43
N ALA A 8 -24.59 -3.83 3.11
CA ALA A 8 -23.73 -2.71 2.74
C ALA A 8 -23.61 -1.69 3.89
N LYS A 9 -22.40 -1.16 4.10
CA LYS A 9 -22.12 -0.09 5.07
C LYS A 9 -21.31 0.99 4.39
N LYS A 10 -21.71 2.26 4.61
CA LYS A 10 -21.05 3.44 4.07
C LYS A 10 -20.07 4.03 5.07
N LEU A 11 -18.95 4.50 4.54
CA LEU A 11 -17.94 5.27 5.26
C LEU A 11 -17.60 6.48 4.39
N THR A 12 -18.22 7.61 4.66
CA THR A 12 -18.00 8.83 3.87
C THR A 12 -16.66 9.45 4.23
N GLU A 13 -15.74 9.47 3.28
CA GLU A 13 -14.49 10.21 3.29
C GLU A 13 -14.34 10.93 1.96
N GLU A 14 -13.99 12.20 1.98
CA GLU A 14 -13.71 12.93 0.76
C GLU A 14 -12.31 12.54 0.23
N GLY A 15 -12.21 12.35 -1.08
CA GLY A 15 -10.95 11.99 -1.73
C GLY A 15 -11.06 12.04 -3.24
N TYR A 16 -9.96 11.73 -3.90
CA TYR A 16 -9.85 11.68 -5.35
C TYR A 16 -9.31 10.33 -5.78
N VAL A 17 -9.89 9.76 -6.83
CA VAL A 17 -9.32 8.61 -7.52
C VAL A 17 -8.38 9.14 -8.60
N LEU A 18 -7.09 8.81 -8.45
CA LEU A 18 -6.06 9.29 -9.37
C LEU A 18 -5.96 8.40 -10.62
N GLU A 19 -5.81 9.02 -11.78
CA GLU A 19 -5.20 8.38 -12.93
C GLU A 19 -3.70 8.24 -12.65
N LYS A 20 -3.34 7.16 -11.97
CA LYS A 20 -2.03 6.99 -11.34
C LYS A 20 -0.87 7.18 -12.33
N HIS A 21 -1.00 6.65 -13.55
CA HIS A 21 0.03 6.79 -14.59
C HIS A 21 0.26 8.23 -15.03
N LEU A 22 -0.80 9.07 -15.08
CA LEU A 22 -0.68 10.49 -15.39
C LEU A 22 -0.06 11.25 -14.23
N PHE A 23 -0.47 10.94 -13.02
CA PHE A 23 0.07 11.54 -11.80
C PHE A 23 1.56 11.23 -11.61
N GLU A 24 1.97 9.99 -11.78
CA GLU A 24 3.38 9.56 -11.68
C GLU A 24 4.24 10.22 -12.78
N ARG A 25 3.71 10.30 -14.00
CA ARG A 25 4.37 11.00 -15.10
C ARG A 25 4.54 12.48 -14.81
N TRP A 26 3.51 13.15 -14.33
CA TRP A 26 3.57 14.56 -13.94
C TRP A 26 4.64 14.81 -12.89
N ILE A 27 4.69 14.02 -11.80
CA ILE A 27 5.73 14.16 -10.78
C ILE A 27 7.14 13.99 -11.40
N ALA A 28 7.32 13.04 -12.32
CA ALA A 28 8.60 12.84 -12.99
C ALA A 28 8.98 14.03 -13.88
N GLU A 29 8.02 14.61 -14.61
CA GLU A 29 8.21 15.80 -15.45
C GLU A 29 8.58 17.02 -14.56
N GLU A 30 7.92 17.22 -13.42
CA GLU A 30 8.28 18.27 -12.46
C GLU A 30 9.71 18.08 -11.93
N ALA A 31 10.09 16.86 -11.55
CA ALA A 31 11.45 16.58 -11.10
C ALA A 31 12.49 16.90 -12.17
N VAL A 32 12.22 16.56 -13.43
CA VAL A 32 13.12 16.86 -14.57
C VAL A 32 13.21 18.38 -14.78
N SER A 33 12.10 19.12 -14.65
CA SER A 33 12.10 20.58 -14.79
C SER A 33 12.97 21.28 -13.72
N GLU A 34 13.09 20.65 -12.54
CA GLU A 34 13.97 21.09 -11.45
C GLU A 34 15.41 20.55 -11.56
N GLY A 35 15.77 19.91 -12.68
CA GLY A 35 17.13 19.49 -13.00
C GLY A 35 17.46 18.03 -12.71
N ALA A 36 16.48 17.21 -12.30
CA ALA A 36 16.72 15.77 -12.18
C ALA A 36 16.93 15.12 -13.56
N GLN A 37 17.76 14.07 -13.61
CA GLN A 37 17.97 13.27 -14.80
C GLN A 37 17.17 11.97 -14.70
N LEU A 38 16.20 11.79 -15.59
CA LEU A 38 15.44 10.55 -15.69
C LEU A 38 16.14 9.59 -16.66
N GLN A 39 16.63 8.46 -16.14
CA GLN A 39 17.30 7.42 -16.92
C GLN A 39 16.39 6.19 -17.04
N LEU A 40 15.80 6.00 -18.22
CA LEU A 40 14.99 4.82 -18.53
C LEU A 40 15.88 3.63 -18.92
N SER A 41 15.36 2.42 -18.73
CA SER A 41 16.07 1.17 -19.06
C SER A 41 17.39 0.98 -18.31
N HIS A 42 17.58 1.67 -17.18
CA HIS A 42 18.72 1.50 -16.28
C HIS A 42 18.32 0.63 -15.10
N LYS A 43 19.14 -0.36 -14.77
CA LYS A 43 18.87 -1.29 -13.67
C LYS A 43 20.09 -1.45 -12.77
N LEU A 44 19.96 -0.99 -11.53
CA LEU A 44 20.97 -1.18 -10.49
C LEU A 44 21.18 -2.69 -10.20
N ARG A 45 22.44 -3.12 -10.10
CA ARG A 45 22.84 -4.51 -9.85
C ARG A 45 23.72 -4.66 -8.61
N SER A 46 24.60 -3.69 -8.37
CA SER A 46 25.47 -3.68 -7.20
C SER A 46 25.67 -2.28 -6.65
N MET A 47 26.03 -2.22 -5.38
CA MET A 47 26.33 -0.99 -4.64
C MET A 47 27.51 -1.28 -3.71
N GLU A 48 28.52 -0.41 -3.73
CA GLU A 48 29.71 -0.53 -2.88
C GLU A 48 29.94 0.77 -2.10
N LYS A 49 30.12 0.66 -0.78
CA LYS A 49 30.44 1.80 0.07
C LYS A 49 31.84 2.33 -0.24
N GLN A 50 31.96 3.64 -0.38
CA GLN A 50 33.21 4.34 -0.61
C GLN A 50 33.63 5.07 0.66
N TYR A 51 34.93 5.02 0.98
CA TYR A 51 35.50 5.63 2.16
C TYR A 51 36.72 6.49 1.81
N ASP A 52 36.96 7.55 2.57
CA ASP A 52 38.19 8.33 2.46
C ASP A 52 39.36 7.63 3.20
N ALA A 53 40.54 8.25 3.13
CA ALA A 53 41.74 7.73 3.79
C ALA A 53 41.63 7.61 5.33
N ASN A 54 40.67 8.30 5.93
CA ASN A 54 40.39 8.28 7.37
C ASN A 54 39.30 7.28 7.75
N GLY A 55 38.77 6.52 6.78
CA GLY A 55 37.68 5.57 6.99
C GLY A 55 36.28 6.22 7.10
N LYS A 56 36.14 7.49 6.73
CA LYS A 56 34.85 8.17 6.70
C LYS A 56 34.11 7.80 5.42
N PHE A 57 32.83 7.42 5.56
CA PHE A 57 31.96 7.17 4.42
C PHE A 57 31.79 8.43 3.54
N THR A 58 31.98 8.29 2.24
CA THR A 58 31.94 9.39 1.28
C THR A 58 30.83 9.25 0.23
N GLY A 59 30.30 8.05 0.06
CA GLY A 59 29.25 7.77 -0.91
C GLY A 59 29.25 6.33 -1.41
N TRP A 60 28.60 6.10 -2.50
CA TRP A 60 28.36 4.81 -3.12
C TRP A 60 28.96 4.78 -4.52
N LEU A 61 29.53 3.64 -4.91
CA LEU A 61 29.77 3.25 -6.28
C LEU A 61 28.69 2.26 -6.68
N CYS A 62 27.87 2.66 -7.65
CA CYS A 62 26.76 1.86 -8.16
C CYS A 62 27.09 1.32 -9.53
N ASP A 63 26.80 0.04 -9.79
CA ASP A 63 26.94 -0.57 -11.10
C ASP A 63 25.66 -1.31 -11.51
N GLY A 64 25.48 -1.48 -12.81
CA GLY A 64 24.26 -2.06 -13.35
C GLY A 64 24.20 -2.14 -14.85
N ASN A 65 22.98 -2.26 -15.38
CA ASN A 65 22.72 -2.26 -16.81
C ASN A 65 22.23 -0.86 -17.22
N GLY A 66 22.87 -0.27 -18.24
CA GLY A 66 22.58 1.05 -18.78
C GLY A 66 23.86 1.82 -19.08
N GLU A 67 23.81 2.77 -20.01
CA GLU A 67 25.00 3.49 -20.51
C GLU A 67 25.66 4.40 -19.46
N GLN A 68 24.91 4.81 -18.43
CA GLN A 68 25.39 5.72 -17.40
C GLN A 68 26.19 5.03 -16.29
N PHE A 69 26.16 3.71 -16.19
CA PHE A 69 26.93 2.99 -15.19
C PHE A 69 28.43 2.87 -15.58
N PRO A 70 29.36 2.87 -14.61
CA PRO A 70 29.14 3.02 -13.15
C PRO A 70 28.80 4.46 -12.74
N ILE A 71 28.01 4.60 -11.66
CA ILE A 71 27.60 5.89 -11.11
C ILE A 71 28.17 6.04 -9.69
N GLN A 72 28.79 7.19 -9.41
CA GLN A 72 29.16 7.58 -8.06
C GLN A 72 28.12 8.55 -7.50
N THR A 73 27.64 8.29 -6.27
CA THR A 73 26.65 9.14 -5.62
C THR A 73 26.89 9.24 -4.11
N LYS A 74 26.52 10.36 -3.53
CA LYS A 74 26.62 10.57 -2.08
C LYS A 74 25.50 9.87 -1.31
N VAL A 75 24.28 9.91 -1.85
CA VAL A 75 23.08 9.37 -1.22
C VAL A 75 22.27 8.55 -2.24
N ILE A 76 21.69 7.46 -1.77
CA ILE A 76 20.72 6.65 -2.49
C ILE A 76 19.39 6.71 -1.76
N ILE A 77 18.32 6.98 -2.48
CA ILE A 77 16.94 6.82 -2.00
C ILE A 77 16.32 5.67 -2.80
N ASP A 78 16.12 4.54 -2.15
CA ASP A 78 15.52 3.34 -2.78
C ASP A 78 13.99 3.47 -2.80
N ALA A 79 13.45 3.74 -3.97
CA ALA A 79 12.02 3.77 -4.26
C ALA A 79 11.62 2.61 -5.21
N SER A 80 12.34 1.49 -5.16
CA SER A 80 12.16 0.36 -6.09
C SER A 80 10.90 -0.51 -5.80
N GLY A 81 10.01 -0.03 -4.95
CA GLY A 81 8.77 -0.71 -4.61
C GLY A 81 9.03 -2.03 -3.86
N VAL A 82 8.16 -3.00 -4.03
CA VAL A 82 8.25 -4.31 -3.36
C VAL A 82 9.56 -5.07 -3.61
N ALA A 83 10.31 -4.69 -4.63
CA ALA A 83 11.61 -5.28 -4.95
C ALA A 83 12.69 -4.96 -3.89
N ALA A 84 12.58 -3.79 -3.23
CA ALA A 84 13.50 -3.28 -2.20
C ALA A 84 14.97 -3.54 -2.59
N VAL A 85 15.36 -3.00 -3.76
CA VAL A 85 16.61 -3.39 -4.46
C VAL A 85 17.85 -3.16 -3.62
N ALA A 86 17.96 -1.97 -2.99
CA ALA A 86 19.10 -1.65 -2.14
C ALA A 86 19.14 -2.54 -0.90
N SER A 87 18.00 -2.72 -0.22
CA SER A 87 17.89 -3.61 0.94
C SER A 87 18.30 -5.04 0.60
N LYS A 88 17.93 -5.53 -0.59
CA LYS A 88 18.30 -6.86 -1.08
C LYS A 88 19.79 -6.99 -1.42
N ILE A 89 20.38 -5.98 -2.07
CA ILE A 89 21.79 -5.99 -2.45
C ILE A 89 22.68 -6.01 -1.19
N LEU A 90 22.29 -5.27 -0.16
CA LEU A 90 23.05 -5.12 1.08
C LEU A 90 22.71 -6.16 2.16
N ASP A 91 21.75 -7.05 1.90
CA ASP A 91 21.19 -7.97 2.91
C ASP A 91 20.78 -7.24 4.20
N LEU A 92 20.18 -6.03 4.03
CA LEU A 92 19.88 -5.13 5.13
C LEU A 92 18.70 -5.61 5.98
N ASN A 93 17.72 -6.23 5.36
CA ASN A 93 16.50 -6.70 6.01
C ASN A 93 16.06 -8.06 5.49
N THR A 94 15.42 -8.85 6.34
CA THR A 94 14.70 -10.04 5.90
C THR A 94 13.46 -9.66 5.10
N ARG A 95 13.24 -10.33 3.98
CA ARG A 95 12.08 -10.05 3.11
C ARG A 95 10.77 -10.31 3.85
N GLY A 96 9.88 -9.34 3.83
CA GLY A 96 8.55 -9.42 4.42
C GLY A 96 7.56 -10.26 3.58
N GLN A 97 6.38 -10.50 4.14
CA GLN A 97 5.28 -11.13 3.42
C GLN A 97 4.69 -10.16 2.38
N VAL A 98 4.19 -10.74 1.30
CA VAL A 98 3.51 -10.00 0.22
C VAL A 98 2.21 -10.67 -0.15
N ILE A 99 1.20 -9.86 -0.52
CA ILE A 99 -0.08 -10.28 -1.08
C ILE A 99 -0.08 -10.05 -2.59
N ALA A 100 -0.86 -10.81 -3.34
CA ALA A 100 -1.05 -10.58 -4.77
C ALA A 100 -2.29 -9.73 -5.02
N GLY A 101 -2.14 -8.70 -5.85
CA GLY A 101 -3.25 -7.88 -6.34
C GLY A 101 -3.38 -7.99 -7.85
N MET A 102 -4.62 -8.02 -8.34
CA MET A 102 -4.95 -8.02 -9.76
C MET A 102 -6.25 -7.27 -10.00
N GLN A 103 -6.35 -6.60 -11.13
CA GLN A 103 -7.55 -5.86 -11.53
C GLN A 103 -7.71 -5.76 -13.04
N TYR A 104 -8.92 -5.45 -13.44
CA TYR A 104 -9.28 -5.00 -14.77
C TYR A 104 -9.71 -3.54 -14.72
N GLU A 105 -9.46 -2.79 -15.79
CA GLU A 105 -10.20 -1.57 -16.09
C GLU A 105 -11.44 -1.96 -16.90
N MET A 106 -12.62 -1.53 -16.45
CA MET A 106 -13.90 -1.87 -17.04
C MET A 106 -14.65 -0.61 -17.47
N LEU A 107 -15.43 -0.72 -18.55
CA LEU A 107 -16.25 0.37 -19.09
C LEU A 107 -17.71 0.24 -18.64
N GLU A 108 -18.43 1.36 -18.69
CA GLU A 108 -19.88 1.45 -18.42
C GLU A 108 -20.27 0.89 -17.03
N VAL A 109 -19.37 1.01 -16.05
CA VAL A 109 -19.62 0.53 -14.69
C VAL A 109 -20.60 1.50 -13.99
N PRO A 110 -21.78 1.01 -13.56
CA PRO A 110 -22.68 1.82 -12.76
C PRO A 110 -22.02 2.18 -11.42
N THR A 111 -22.01 3.46 -11.06
CA THR A 111 -21.42 3.94 -9.81
C THR A 111 -22.27 5.04 -9.20
N ASP A 112 -22.27 5.12 -7.87
CA ASP A 112 -22.85 6.20 -7.06
C ASP A 112 -21.77 7.13 -6.49
N ASP A 113 -20.59 7.18 -7.14
CA ASP A 113 -19.39 7.91 -6.71
C ASP A 113 -18.74 7.38 -5.42
N TYR A 114 -19.17 6.22 -4.94
CA TYR A 114 -18.50 5.51 -3.87
C TYR A 114 -17.56 4.45 -4.41
N LEU A 115 -16.51 4.24 -3.67
CA LEU A 115 -15.60 3.13 -3.85
C LEU A 115 -16.17 1.93 -3.09
N ASP A 116 -16.37 0.80 -3.78
CA ASP A 116 -16.89 -0.41 -3.17
C ASP A 116 -15.76 -1.35 -2.74
N PHE A 117 -15.82 -1.80 -1.51
CA PHE A 117 -15.01 -2.90 -0.98
C PHE A 117 -15.91 -4.09 -0.68
N TYR A 118 -15.58 -5.24 -1.27
CA TYR A 118 -16.27 -6.51 -1.01
C TYR A 118 -15.39 -7.35 -0.10
N ILE A 119 -15.88 -7.64 1.10
CA ILE A 119 -15.20 -8.51 2.07
C ILE A 119 -15.75 -9.92 1.89
N TRP A 120 -15.37 -10.56 0.78
CA TRP A 120 -15.89 -11.87 0.36
C TRP A 120 -14.77 -12.92 0.30
N PRO A 121 -14.52 -13.65 1.42
CA PRO A 121 -13.43 -14.63 1.52
C PRO A 121 -13.50 -15.76 0.51
N GLU A 122 -14.69 -16.07 -0.03
CA GLU A 122 -14.88 -17.06 -1.08
C GLU A 122 -13.99 -16.78 -2.30
N TYR A 123 -13.86 -15.51 -2.69
CA TYR A 123 -13.03 -15.08 -3.83
C TYR A 123 -11.67 -14.54 -3.39
N ALA A 124 -11.60 -13.91 -2.24
CA ALA A 124 -10.41 -13.23 -1.76
C ALA A 124 -10.01 -13.71 -0.36
N GLU A 125 -9.39 -14.89 -0.28
CA GLU A 125 -8.90 -15.43 0.99
C GLU A 125 -7.89 -14.46 1.64
N LYS A 126 -8.21 -14.04 2.87
CA LYS A 126 -7.44 -13.06 3.67
C LYS A 126 -7.13 -11.77 2.91
N GLY A 127 -8.06 -11.38 2.05
CA GLY A 127 -8.01 -10.19 1.23
C GLY A 127 -9.38 -9.55 1.09
N TYR A 128 -9.57 -8.83 0.00
CA TYR A 128 -10.85 -8.19 -0.35
C TYR A 128 -10.87 -7.89 -1.85
N LEU A 129 -12.06 -7.53 -2.35
CA LEU A 129 -12.23 -7.07 -3.72
C LEU A 129 -12.68 -5.61 -3.73
N TRP A 130 -12.53 -4.95 -4.86
CA TRP A 130 -12.92 -3.55 -5.01
C TRP A 130 -13.55 -3.25 -6.36
N MET A 131 -14.39 -2.23 -6.36
CA MET A 131 -14.74 -1.42 -7.51
C MET A 131 -14.36 0.01 -7.21
N ILE A 132 -13.40 0.57 -7.95
CA ILE A 132 -12.89 1.93 -7.79
C ILE A 132 -13.36 2.74 -8.99
N PRO A 133 -14.35 3.64 -8.81
CA PRO A 133 -14.88 4.44 -9.90
C PRO A 133 -13.82 5.39 -10.45
N LYS A 134 -13.85 5.59 -11.76
CA LYS A 134 -13.01 6.54 -12.49
C LYS A 134 -13.91 7.47 -13.32
N CYS A 135 -13.32 8.46 -13.98
CA CYS A 135 -14.07 9.31 -14.91
C CYS A 135 -14.64 8.52 -16.09
N ASP A 136 -15.66 9.06 -16.72
CA ASP A 136 -16.25 8.59 -17.99
C ASP A 136 -16.82 7.16 -17.93
N GLY A 137 -17.46 6.79 -16.81
CA GLY A 137 -18.07 5.47 -16.62
C GLY A 137 -17.08 4.31 -16.53
N ARG A 138 -15.79 4.60 -16.36
CA ARG A 138 -14.76 3.58 -16.12
C ARG A 138 -14.66 3.23 -14.64
N ALA A 139 -14.23 2.02 -14.35
CA ALA A 139 -13.82 1.62 -13.00
C ALA A 139 -12.71 0.58 -13.04
N ASN A 140 -11.91 0.56 -11.99
CA ASN A 140 -11.02 -0.57 -11.71
C ASN A 140 -11.77 -1.57 -10.83
N VAL A 141 -11.93 -2.80 -11.33
CA VAL A 141 -12.51 -3.94 -10.58
C VAL A 141 -11.41 -4.94 -10.33
N GLY A 142 -11.18 -5.27 -9.06
CA GLY A 142 -10.03 -6.11 -8.73
C GLY A 142 -10.11 -6.75 -7.36
N LEU A 143 -9.04 -7.46 -7.00
CA LEU A 143 -8.86 -8.10 -5.70
C LEU A 143 -7.41 -8.12 -5.25
N VAL A 144 -7.23 -8.27 -3.94
CA VAL A 144 -6.01 -8.79 -3.31
C VAL A 144 -6.32 -10.08 -2.59
N THR A 145 -5.37 -11.04 -2.62
CA THR A 145 -5.51 -12.33 -1.93
C THR A 145 -4.16 -12.91 -1.54
N GLU A 146 -4.09 -13.62 -0.42
CA GLU A 146 -2.91 -14.41 -0.03
C GLU A 146 -2.77 -15.69 -0.89
N ASP A 147 -3.86 -16.18 -1.50
CA ASP A 147 -3.84 -17.29 -2.48
C ASP A 147 -3.35 -16.81 -3.87
N LYS A 148 -2.05 -16.56 -3.97
CA LYS A 148 -1.42 -16.00 -5.17
C LYS A 148 -1.67 -16.81 -6.45
N PRO A 149 -1.60 -18.17 -6.45
CA PRO A 149 -1.86 -18.95 -7.64
C PRO A 149 -3.30 -18.79 -8.17
N ARG A 150 -4.27 -18.55 -7.27
CA ARG A 150 -5.68 -18.42 -7.63
C ARG A 150 -6.10 -17.00 -8.01
N THR A 151 -5.25 -15.98 -7.81
CA THR A 151 -5.61 -14.54 -7.94
C THR A 151 -6.43 -14.22 -9.20
N LYS A 152 -5.94 -14.60 -10.39
CA LYS A 152 -6.68 -14.33 -11.64
C LYS A 152 -8.00 -15.08 -11.72
N LYS A 153 -7.99 -16.36 -11.40
CA LYS A 153 -9.18 -17.20 -11.44
C LYS A 153 -10.26 -16.69 -10.49
N ALA A 154 -9.89 -16.31 -9.28
CA ALA A 154 -10.81 -15.76 -8.29
C ALA A 154 -11.43 -14.43 -8.73
N LEU A 155 -10.63 -13.56 -9.38
CA LEU A 155 -11.15 -12.32 -9.96
C LEU A 155 -12.15 -12.61 -11.10
N ASP A 156 -11.83 -13.52 -12.00
CA ASP A 156 -12.73 -13.91 -13.10
C ASP A 156 -14.02 -14.53 -12.56
N GLU A 157 -13.96 -15.40 -11.54
CA GLU A 157 -15.12 -16.00 -10.86
C GLU A 157 -16.00 -14.93 -10.19
N PHE A 158 -15.39 -13.93 -9.53
CA PHE A 158 -16.12 -12.81 -8.93
C PHE A 158 -16.85 -11.97 -9.99
N ILE A 159 -16.19 -11.64 -11.09
CA ILE A 159 -16.79 -10.88 -12.19
C ILE A 159 -17.98 -11.64 -12.78
N GLU A 160 -17.83 -12.95 -13.06
CA GLU A 160 -18.89 -13.79 -13.60
C GLU A 160 -20.09 -13.92 -12.65
N ALA A 161 -19.86 -13.91 -11.34
CA ALA A 161 -20.89 -14.03 -10.32
C ALA A 161 -21.62 -12.73 -9.98
N THR A 162 -21.20 -11.60 -10.55
CA THR A 162 -21.71 -10.27 -10.20
C THR A 162 -22.26 -9.52 -11.41
N HIS A 163 -22.72 -8.31 -11.21
CA HIS A 163 -23.20 -7.42 -12.27
C HIS A 163 -22.10 -6.92 -13.22
N PHE A 164 -20.83 -7.25 -12.95
CA PHE A 164 -19.70 -6.89 -13.83
C PHE A 164 -19.53 -7.83 -15.03
N LYS A 165 -20.19 -8.99 -15.07
CA LYS A 165 -19.93 -10.06 -16.06
C LYS A 165 -20.11 -9.62 -17.52
N ASP A 166 -21.07 -8.74 -17.78
CA ASP A 166 -21.42 -8.30 -19.13
C ASP A 166 -20.69 -7.00 -19.53
N LEU A 167 -19.81 -6.47 -18.67
CA LEU A 167 -19.11 -5.23 -18.91
C LEU A 167 -17.78 -5.45 -19.64
N GLU A 168 -17.43 -4.51 -20.51
CA GLU A 168 -16.22 -4.60 -21.32
C GLU A 168 -14.96 -4.37 -20.46
N GLN A 169 -13.99 -5.27 -20.57
CA GLN A 169 -12.68 -5.17 -19.99
C GLN A 169 -11.71 -4.57 -20.99
N VAL A 170 -11.02 -3.49 -20.63
CA VAL A 170 -10.08 -2.80 -21.51
C VAL A 170 -8.66 -2.85 -20.97
N PRO A 171 -7.64 -2.88 -21.86
CA PRO A 171 -6.26 -2.72 -21.42
C PRO A 171 -6.05 -1.36 -20.77
N PRO A 172 -5.24 -1.26 -19.71
CA PRO A 172 -4.91 0.05 -19.14
C PRO A 172 -4.14 0.92 -20.17
N PRO A 173 -4.23 2.26 -20.07
CA PRO A 173 -3.70 3.18 -21.08
C PRO A 173 -2.20 3.02 -21.43
N TRP A 174 -1.42 2.48 -20.50
CA TRP A 174 0.04 2.22 -20.71
C TRP A 174 0.34 0.86 -21.33
N LYS A 175 -0.68 0.06 -21.69
CA LYS A 175 -0.52 -1.29 -22.22
C LYS A 175 -1.24 -1.43 -23.55
N GLU A 176 -0.53 -1.21 -24.64
CA GLU A 176 -1.13 -1.12 -25.99
C GLU A 176 -1.85 -2.39 -26.46
N LYS A 177 -1.45 -3.58 -26.01
CA LYS A 177 -2.04 -4.87 -26.43
C LYS A 177 -1.88 -5.96 -25.38
N GLY A 178 -2.77 -6.94 -25.39
CA GLY A 178 -2.65 -8.18 -24.62
C GLY A 178 -3.73 -8.37 -23.55
N ASN A 179 -3.43 -9.15 -22.54
CA ASN A 179 -4.34 -9.42 -21.44
C ASN A 179 -4.74 -8.11 -20.74
N PRO A 180 -6.03 -7.76 -20.65
CA PRO A 180 -6.49 -6.55 -19.95
C PRO A 180 -6.17 -6.57 -18.45
N ALA A 181 -6.01 -7.78 -17.85
CA ALA A 181 -5.65 -7.86 -16.43
C ALA A 181 -4.24 -7.29 -16.16
N PHE A 182 -4.13 -6.53 -15.09
CA PHE A 182 -2.86 -6.00 -14.59
C PHE A 182 -2.83 -6.06 -13.06
N GLY A 183 -1.64 -6.13 -12.49
CA GLY A 183 -1.48 -6.27 -11.05
C GLY A 183 -0.04 -6.50 -10.64
N GLY A 184 0.16 -6.80 -9.37
CA GLY A 184 1.48 -7.01 -8.79
C GLY A 184 1.41 -7.60 -7.40
N THR A 185 2.53 -7.57 -6.70
CA THR A 185 2.62 -7.93 -5.29
C THR A 185 2.81 -6.69 -4.43
N ILE A 186 2.24 -6.70 -3.24
CA ILE A 186 2.22 -5.58 -2.30
C ILE A 186 2.78 -6.07 -0.97
N PRO A 187 3.69 -5.33 -0.29
CA PRO A 187 4.20 -5.72 1.02
C PRO A 187 3.12 -5.53 2.09
N ILE A 188 2.94 -6.53 2.96
CA ILE A 188 1.91 -6.52 4.01
C ILE A 188 2.44 -6.78 5.42
N SER A 189 3.75 -6.84 5.60
CA SER A 189 4.39 -7.07 6.91
C SER A 189 4.56 -5.80 7.74
N GLY A 190 4.27 -4.64 7.16
CA GLY A 190 4.66 -3.35 7.72
C GLY A 190 6.13 -3.00 7.44
N PRO A 191 6.63 -1.90 8.03
CA PRO A 191 7.97 -1.39 7.78
C PRO A 191 9.07 -2.41 8.09
N PHE A 192 10.12 -2.35 7.30
CA PHE A 192 11.37 -3.01 7.65
C PHE A 192 11.95 -2.46 8.96
N GLU A 193 12.74 -3.28 9.64
CA GLU A 193 13.40 -2.90 10.88
C GLU A 193 14.40 -1.75 10.65
N LEU A 194 15.16 -1.84 9.55
CA LEU A 194 16.09 -0.80 9.12
C LEU A 194 15.64 -0.20 7.78
N THR A 195 15.30 1.08 7.80
CA THR A 195 14.93 1.84 6.60
C THR A 195 16.01 2.81 6.14
N TYR A 196 17.21 2.70 6.70
CA TYR A 196 18.37 3.54 6.39
C TYR A 196 19.69 2.81 6.62
N ASP A 197 20.75 3.31 6.00
CA ASP A 197 22.16 2.96 6.26
C ASP A 197 23.03 4.20 5.93
N ASP A 198 24.37 4.09 5.94
CA ASP A 198 25.25 5.18 5.49
C ASP A 198 24.82 5.66 4.10
N GLY A 199 24.42 6.93 3.97
CA GLY A 199 23.97 7.52 2.72
C GLY A 199 22.83 6.77 2.00
N LEU A 200 21.99 6.01 2.71
CA LEU A 200 20.89 5.23 2.14
C LEU A 200 19.60 5.46 2.92
N MET A 201 18.49 5.61 2.21
CA MET A 201 17.13 5.57 2.79
C MET A 201 16.20 4.79 1.87
N LEU A 202 15.32 3.97 2.47
CA LEU A 202 14.26 3.23 1.77
C LEU A 202 12.95 3.99 1.91
N VAL A 203 12.17 4.14 0.82
CA VAL A 203 10.90 4.88 0.83
C VAL A 203 9.75 4.06 0.23
N GLY A 204 8.52 4.40 0.57
CA GLY A 204 7.32 3.71 0.07
C GLY A 204 7.36 2.20 0.32
N ASP A 205 6.95 1.43 -0.68
CA ASP A 205 6.91 -0.04 -0.59
C ASP A 205 8.29 -0.67 -0.39
N ALA A 206 9.37 0.01 -0.84
CA ALA A 206 10.74 -0.47 -0.62
C ALA A 206 11.13 -0.43 0.88
N ALA A 207 10.43 0.36 1.68
CA ALA A 207 10.53 0.38 3.13
C ALA A 207 9.41 -0.41 3.84
N GLY A 208 8.44 -0.95 3.09
CA GLY A 208 7.26 -1.62 3.63
C GLY A 208 6.17 -0.67 4.13
N PHE A 209 6.10 0.56 3.61
CA PHE A 209 5.14 1.59 4.03
C PHE A 209 3.78 1.44 3.33
N THR A 210 3.20 0.27 3.41
CA THR A 210 1.84 -0.02 2.95
C THR A 210 0.95 -0.35 4.12
N SER A 211 -0.35 -0.09 4.00
CA SER A 211 -1.32 -0.59 4.97
C SER A 211 -1.33 -2.12 4.94
N PRO A 212 -1.08 -2.80 6.04
CA PRO A 212 -1.17 -4.26 6.06
C PRO A 212 -2.59 -4.79 5.87
N LEU A 213 -3.63 -3.94 6.01
CA LEU A 213 -5.02 -4.34 5.97
C LEU A 213 -5.72 -4.02 4.63
N PHE A 214 -5.46 -2.84 4.06
CA PHE A 214 -6.10 -2.38 2.81
C PHE A 214 -5.09 -2.00 1.73
N GLU A 215 -3.84 -2.38 1.88
CA GLU A 215 -2.74 -2.28 0.91
C GLU A 215 -2.52 -0.88 0.30
N GLY A 216 -3.19 0.15 0.80
CA GLY A 216 -2.92 1.55 0.43
C GLY A 216 -1.54 2.01 0.89
N GLY A 217 -0.87 2.85 0.10
CA GLY A 217 0.50 3.29 0.41
C GLY A 217 0.92 4.60 -0.26
N SER A 218 0.13 5.13 -1.19
CA SER A 218 0.52 6.29 -2.00
C SER A 218 0.85 7.53 -1.16
N HIS A 219 0.04 7.84 -0.14
CA HIS A 219 0.30 8.97 0.75
C HIS A 219 1.59 8.79 1.57
N LEU A 220 1.83 7.59 2.11
CA LEU A 220 3.03 7.31 2.88
C LEU A 220 4.28 7.24 1.99
N ALA A 221 4.16 6.80 0.74
CA ALA A 221 5.25 6.84 -0.23
C ALA A 221 5.71 8.29 -0.48
N LEU A 222 4.78 9.20 -0.79
CA LEU A 222 5.07 10.62 -0.97
C LEU A 222 5.66 11.25 0.29
N LYS A 223 5.07 10.98 1.44
CA LYS A 223 5.54 11.54 2.71
C LYS A 223 6.92 11.02 3.11
N SER A 224 7.18 9.72 2.94
CA SER A 224 8.50 9.16 3.19
C SER A 224 9.57 9.71 2.24
N ALA A 225 9.21 9.93 0.97
CA ALA A 225 10.10 10.57 0.00
C ALA A 225 10.47 12.01 0.41
N THR A 226 9.50 12.79 0.91
CA THR A 226 9.75 14.13 1.45
C THR A 226 10.73 14.09 2.63
N PHE A 227 10.49 13.20 3.61
CA PHE A 227 11.42 13.05 4.75
C PHE A 227 12.82 12.62 4.32
N ALA A 228 12.92 11.72 3.34
CA ALA A 228 14.20 11.26 2.82
C ALA A 228 14.94 12.40 2.09
N ALA A 229 14.24 13.20 1.29
CA ALA A 229 14.81 14.36 0.60
C ALA A 229 15.34 15.42 1.59
N ASP A 230 14.56 15.75 2.62
CA ASP A 230 14.95 16.71 3.66
C ASP A 230 16.21 16.24 4.39
N VAL A 231 16.26 14.98 4.83
CA VAL A 231 17.41 14.39 5.50
C VAL A 231 18.62 14.33 4.57
N ALA A 232 18.45 13.93 3.31
CA ALA A 232 19.51 13.89 2.33
C ALA A 232 20.14 15.28 2.13
N ALA A 233 19.30 16.30 1.90
CA ALA A 233 19.77 17.68 1.70
C ALA A 233 20.57 18.20 2.92
N GLU A 234 20.05 17.99 4.13
CA GLU A 234 20.70 18.39 5.37
C GLU A 234 22.07 17.70 5.56
N GLN A 235 22.12 16.37 5.37
CA GLN A 235 23.34 15.61 5.63
C GLN A 235 24.40 15.79 4.53
N ILE A 236 23.99 16.04 3.29
CA ILE A 236 24.90 16.44 2.21
C ILE A 236 25.54 17.79 2.54
N ALA A 237 24.74 18.77 3.00
CA ALA A 237 25.25 20.09 3.39
C ALA A 237 26.20 20.02 4.62
N ALA A 238 25.90 19.14 5.58
CA ALA A 238 26.73 18.90 6.75
C ALA A 238 27.99 18.06 6.45
N ASN A 239 28.08 17.48 5.23
CA ASN A 239 29.12 16.53 4.84
C ASN A 239 29.28 15.35 5.83
N ASP A 240 28.16 14.86 6.38
CA ASP A 240 28.11 13.70 7.29
C ASP A 240 26.96 12.76 6.90
N LEU A 241 27.30 11.76 6.10
CA LEU A 241 26.35 10.78 5.53
C LEU A 241 26.30 9.49 6.33
N SER A 242 26.83 9.47 7.56
CA SER A 242 26.85 8.28 8.41
C SER A 242 25.44 7.78 8.76
N ALA A 243 25.31 6.47 8.96
CA ALA A 243 24.05 5.84 9.38
C ALA A 243 23.47 6.50 10.65
N SER A 244 24.33 6.96 11.57
CA SER A 244 23.89 7.66 12.76
C SER A 244 23.12 8.96 12.45
N LYS A 245 23.48 9.66 11.39
CA LYS A 245 22.80 10.87 10.90
C LYS A 245 21.57 10.52 10.07
N MET A 246 21.67 9.51 9.19
CA MET A 246 20.54 9.02 8.40
C MET A 246 19.41 8.45 9.27
N SER A 247 19.72 7.99 10.50
CA SER A 247 18.72 7.51 11.47
C SER A 247 17.61 8.53 11.79
N ARG A 248 17.85 9.83 11.53
CA ARG A 248 16.84 10.88 11.65
C ARG A 248 15.63 10.60 10.76
N TYR A 249 15.83 10.07 9.56
CA TYR A 249 14.76 9.64 8.67
C TYR A 249 13.82 8.63 9.35
N GLN A 250 14.39 7.60 9.98
CA GLN A 250 13.57 6.60 10.70
C GLN A 250 12.78 7.21 11.86
N LYS A 251 13.34 8.17 12.59
CA LYS A 251 12.63 8.88 13.66
C LYS A 251 11.46 9.71 13.11
N LEU A 252 11.63 10.36 11.96
CA LEU A 252 10.57 11.17 11.35
C LEU A 252 9.36 10.31 10.99
N TRP A 253 9.54 9.27 10.19
CA TRP A 253 8.42 8.44 9.77
C TRP A 253 7.81 7.65 10.94
N SER A 254 8.60 7.14 11.87
CA SER A 254 8.09 6.35 13.01
C SER A 254 7.21 7.17 13.97
N ASN A 255 7.40 8.47 14.03
CA ASN A 255 6.57 9.38 14.84
C ASN A 255 5.23 9.74 14.16
N GLU A 256 5.18 9.73 12.84
CA GLU A 256 4.02 10.20 12.10
C GLU A 256 3.17 9.11 11.49
N PHE A 257 3.76 7.97 11.14
CA PHE A 257 3.05 6.91 10.45
C PHE A 257 2.16 6.11 11.41
N PRO A 258 1.10 5.51 10.88
CA PRO A 258 0.18 4.71 11.69
C PRO A 258 0.88 3.56 12.44
N PRO A 259 0.32 3.13 13.59
CA PRO A 259 0.96 2.10 14.43
C PRO A 259 0.82 0.71 13.82
N TYR A 260 1.68 0.33 12.89
CA TYR A 260 1.67 -0.93 12.14
C TYR A 260 1.46 -2.18 13.00
N GLY A 261 2.10 -2.27 14.16
CA GLY A 261 1.91 -3.41 15.06
C GLY A 261 0.48 -3.57 15.59
N LYS A 262 -0.30 -2.48 15.68
CA LYS A 262 -1.73 -2.56 16.03
C LYS A 262 -2.56 -3.02 14.83
N ILE A 263 -2.22 -2.56 13.63
CA ILE A 263 -2.90 -2.95 12.39
C ILE A 263 -2.69 -4.43 12.12
N LEU A 264 -1.46 -4.92 12.20
CA LEU A 264 -1.12 -6.34 11.98
C LEU A 264 -1.86 -7.26 12.95
N ARG A 265 -1.90 -6.92 14.26
CA ARG A 265 -2.68 -7.70 15.24
C ARG A 265 -4.16 -7.72 14.92
N GLY A 266 -4.70 -6.61 14.46
CA GLY A 266 -6.11 -6.52 14.11
C GLY A 266 -6.45 -7.19 12.78
N LYS A 267 -5.52 -7.18 11.81
CA LYS A 267 -5.64 -7.93 10.55
C LYS A 267 -5.85 -9.42 10.82
N SER A 268 -4.98 -10.02 11.64
CA SER A 268 -5.12 -11.43 12.01
C SER A 268 -6.49 -11.70 12.66
N ALA A 269 -6.91 -10.84 13.60
CA ALA A 269 -8.20 -10.99 14.26
C ALA A 269 -9.40 -10.86 13.31
N LEU A 270 -9.31 -10.00 12.29
CA LEU A 270 -10.36 -9.79 11.29
C LEU A 270 -10.49 -11.01 10.36
N PHE A 271 -9.36 -11.50 9.85
CA PHE A 271 -9.36 -12.64 8.92
C PHE A 271 -9.60 -14.00 9.59
N ASP A 272 -9.58 -14.07 10.92
CA ASP A 272 -10.03 -15.23 11.68
C ASP A 272 -11.56 -15.27 11.87
N LEU A 273 -12.31 -14.25 11.43
CA LEU A 273 -13.76 -14.22 11.48
C LEU A 273 -14.36 -15.08 10.35
N THR A 274 -15.41 -15.80 10.65
CA THR A 274 -16.21 -16.50 9.64
C THR A 274 -17.10 -15.52 8.87
N ASP A 275 -17.63 -15.92 7.72
CA ASP A 275 -18.58 -15.12 6.94
C ASP A 275 -19.82 -14.77 7.77
N GLU A 276 -20.32 -15.73 8.60
CA GLU A 276 -21.39 -15.48 9.56
C GLU A 276 -21.03 -14.41 10.60
N ASP A 277 -19.81 -14.49 11.17
CA ASP A 277 -19.32 -13.50 12.14
C ASP A 277 -19.20 -12.10 11.53
N MET A 278 -18.71 -12.01 10.29
CA MET A 278 -18.61 -10.75 9.55
C MET A 278 -19.98 -10.15 9.22
N SER A 279 -20.91 -10.97 8.77
CA SER A 279 -22.29 -10.54 8.49
C SER A 279 -23.01 -10.07 9.74
N ILE A 280 -22.92 -10.82 10.87
CA ILE A 280 -23.47 -10.39 12.16
C ILE A 280 -22.84 -9.08 12.62
N MET A 281 -21.52 -8.94 12.47
CA MET A 281 -20.81 -7.71 12.81
C MET A 281 -21.32 -6.53 11.96
N ALA A 282 -21.44 -6.70 10.65
CA ALA A 282 -21.96 -5.68 9.74
C ALA A 282 -23.37 -5.23 10.11
N GLN A 283 -24.28 -6.16 10.42
CA GLN A 283 -25.65 -5.85 10.86
C GLN A 283 -25.74 -5.09 12.20
N CYS A 284 -24.69 -5.13 13.02
CA CYS A 284 -24.63 -4.38 14.27
C CYS A 284 -24.19 -2.91 14.07
N PHE A 285 -23.51 -2.59 12.96
CA PHE A 285 -23.12 -1.23 12.62
C PHE A 285 -24.29 -0.43 12.03
N PRO A 286 -24.32 0.90 12.17
CA PRO A 286 -25.23 1.75 11.42
C PRO A 286 -24.88 1.71 9.92
N ASP A 287 -25.81 2.13 9.06
CA ASP A 287 -25.58 2.16 7.61
C ASP A 287 -24.51 3.18 7.22
N GLU A 288 -24.42 4.29 7.97
CA GLU A 288 -23.35 5.28 7.83
C GLU A 288 -22.45 5.27 9.07
N MET A 289 -21.15 5.02 8.87
CA MET A 289 -20.17 4.81 9.95
C MET A 289 -19.24 5.99 10.20
N SER A 290 -19.24 7.01 9.33
CA SER A 290 -18.21 8.08 9.32
C SER A 290 -18.18 8.89 10.62
N ASN A 291 -19.34 9.21 11.16
CA ASN A 291 -19.51 10.11 12.30
C ASN A 291 -20.02 9.41 13.55
N MET A 292 -19.62 8.16 13.76
CA MET A 292 -20.05 7.38 14.93
C MET A 292 -19.46 7.93 16.24
N GLY A 293 -20.27 8.68 16.97
CA GLY A 293 -19.88 9.19 18.29
C GLY A 293 -19.72 8.08 19.35
N PRO A 294 -19.26 8.43 20.57
CA PRO A 294 -19.02 7.46 21.63
C PRO A 294 -20.26 6.59 21.96
N HIS A 295 -21.45 7.18 21.98
CA HIS A 295 -22.71 6.47 22.23
C HIS A 295 -23.02 5.45 21.12
N GLY A 296 -22.80 5.81 19.85
CA GLY A 296 -22.96 4.89 18.72
C GLY A 296 -22.00 3.71 18.80
N LYS A 297 -20.74 3.96 19.12
CA LYS A 297 -19.73 2.90 19.34
C LYS A 297 -20.14 1.97 20.47
N LEU A 298 -20.62 2.51 21.59
CA LEU A 298 -21.11 1.71 22.70
C LEU A 298 -22.33 0.86 22.30
N ALA A 299 -23.27 1.43 21.54
CA ALA A 299 -24.44 0.71 21.07
C ALA A 299 -24.06 -0.46 20.13
N VAL A 300 -23.10 -0.26 19.23
CA VAL A 300 -22.55 -1.35 18.39
C VAL A 300 -21.93 -2.44 19.27
N CYS A 301 -21.12 -2.06 20.24
CA CYS A 301 -20.54 -3.00 21.21
C CYS A 301 -21.61 -3.83 21.93
N LEU A 302 -22.65 -3.19 22.45
CA LEU A 302 -23.73 -3.88 23.14
C LEU A 302 -24.54 -4.82 22.22
N ARG A 303 -24.83 -4.39 20.99
CA ARG A 303 -25.51 -5.26 19.99
C ARG A 303 -24.67 -6.50 19.65
N LEU A 304 -23.36 -6.31 19.45
CA LEU A 304 -22.42 -7.41 19.21
C LEU A 304 -22.37 -8.37 20.40
N LEU A 305 -22.30 -7.83 21.62
CA LEU A 305 -22.30 -8.65 22.84
C LEU A 305 -23.57 -9.50 22.97
N MET A 306 -24.72 -8.95 22.61
CA MET A 306 -25.99 -9.67 22.65
C MET A 306 -26.13 -10.72 21.54
N ARG A 307 -25.64 -10.44 20.32
CA ARG A 307 -25.81 -11.32 19.17
C ARG A 307 -24.73 -12.39 19.04
N ARG A 308 -23.50 -12.07 19.40
CA ARG A 308 -22.33 -12.96 19.26
C ARG A 308 -21.32 -12.72 20.38
N PRO A 309 -21.60 -13.17 21.61
CA PRO A 309 -20.70 -12.97 22.75
C PRO A 309 -19.28 -13.51 22.54
N SER A 310 -19.14 -14.58 21.73
CA SER A 310 -17.86 -15.21 21.39
C SER A 310 -16.89 -14.31 20.65
N LEU A 311 -17.36 -13.24 20.00
CA LEU A 311 -16.51 -12.27 19.30
C LEU A 311 -15.84 -11.27 20.26
N TYR A 312 -16.30 -11.21 21.51
CA TYR A 312 -15.76 -10.25 22.49
C TYR A 312 -14.35 -10.61 22.97
N GLY A 313 -13.59 -9.56 23.29
CA GLY A 313 -12.26 -9.70 23.88
C GLY A 313 -11.16 -9.69 22.84
N LYS A 314 -10.53 -10.83 22.57
CA LYS A 314 -9.27 -10.89 21.79
C LYS A 314 -9.41 -10.62 20.28
N ARG A 315 -10.62 -10.73 19.70
CA ARG A 315 -10.83 -10.60 18.25
C ARG A 315 -11.40 -9.24 17.85
N ILE A 316 -12.56 -8.85 18.39
CA ILE A 316 -13.29 -7.68 17.87
C ILE A 316 -12.59 -6.35 18.16
N ILE A 317 -11.99 -6.18 19.33
CA ILE A 317 -11.32 -4.91 19.68
C ILE A 317 -10.08 -4.68 18.83
N PRO A 318 -9.16 -5.66 18.66
CA PRO A 318 -8.04 -5.50 17.73
C PRO A 318 -8.49 -5.25 16.29
N ALA A 319 -9.52 -5.97 15.79
CA ALA A 319 -10.05 -5.77 14.44
C ALA A 319 -10.60 -4.34 14.24
N MET A 320 -11.39 -3.82 15.16
CA MET A 320 -11.91 -2.45 15.11
C MET A 320 -10.81 -1.40 15.17
N LEU A 321 -9.78 -1.61 15.99
CA LEU A 321 -8.62 -0.70 16.07
C LEU A 321 -7.82 -0.72 14.78
N SER A 322 -7.56 -1.91 14.20
CA SER A 322 -6.89 -2.05 12.92
C SER A 322 -7.61 -1.27 11.83
N PHE A 323 -8.91 -1.44 11.75
CA PHE A 323 -9.75 -0.72 10.80
C PHE A 323 -9.65 0.80 10.99
N GLY A 324 -9.72 1.28 12.23
CA GLY A 324 -9.62 2.71 12.54
C GLY A 324 -8.27 3.34 12.17
N TYR A 325 -7.19 2.57 12.18
CA TYR A 325 -5.85 3.02 11.76
C TYR A 325 -5.57 2.83 10.27
N SER A 326 -6.40 2.09 9.55
CA SER A 326 -6.19 1.78 8.12
C SER A 326 -7.05 2.64 7.18
N ARG A 327 -7.57 3.78 7.63
CA ARG A 327 -8.41 4.66 6.82
C ARG A 327 -7.61 5.36 5.72
N ALA A 328 -8.29 5.70 4.62
CA ALA A 328 -7.74 6.36 3.45
C ALA A 328 -6.92 7.62 3.78
N LYS A 329 -7.39 8.42 4.73
CA LYS A 329 -6.69 9.64 5.17
C LYS A 329 -5.26 9.42 5.70
N PHE A 330 -4.92 8.19 6.11
CA PHE A 330 -3.57 7.86 6.57
C PHE A 330 -2.69 7.29 5.48
N TYR A 331 -3.25 6.51 4.56
CA TYR A 331 -2.50 5.74 3.58
C TYR A 331 -2.66 6.22 2.14
N GLY A 332 -3.79 6.82 1.78
CA GLY A 332 -4.12 7.16 0.40
C GLY A 332 -4.24 5.89 -0.45
N TRP A 333 -5.40 5.32 -0.52
CA TRP A 333 -5.65 4.17 -1.41
C TRP A 333 -6.32 4.59 -2.69
#